data_74d4fd89756c488f28cabe6dca17b1a5
#
_entry.id   74d4fd89756c488f28cabe6dca17b1a5
#
_cell.length_a   1.000
_cell.length_b   1.000
_cell.length_c   1.000
_cell.angle_alpha   90.00
_cell.angle_beta   90.00
_cell.angle_gamma   90.00
#
_symmetry.space_group_name_H-M   'P 1'
#
loop_
_entity.id
_entity.type
_entity.pdbx_description
1 polymer ?
#
loop_
_entity_poly.entity_id
_entity_poly.type
_entity_poly.pdbx_seq_one_letter_code
_entity_poly.pdbx_strand_id
1 'polypeptide(L)'
;MSAKYFLDTNIFVYTFTSAFPAKQKKSLALVGEALEEGSGVISFQVVQEFLNVALYKFEKPLSWEESHQYFEEILAPLCGIYPDQDLYRKALRIRHETGYRFYDSLIVASALEGGCKILYSEDLQDGRKIEGLSIKNPF
;
A
#
# COMPACT_ATOMS: atom_id res chain seq x y z
N MET A 1 13.03 -4.85 17.34
CA MET A 1 11.88 -4.98 16.42
C MET A 1 12.08 -4.07 15.22
N SER A 2 11.80 -4.58 14.05
CA SER A 2 11.81 -3.74 12.84
C SER A 2 10.69 -2.70 12.92
N ALA A 3 10.94 -1.53 12.36
CA ALA A 3 9.90 -0.52 12.25
C ALA A 3 8.78 -1.03 11.33
N LYS A 4 7.54 -0.69 11.68
CA LYS A 4 6.40 -1.00 10.81
C LYS A 4 6.46 -0.17 9.53
N TYR A 5 6.03 -0.77 8.44
CA TYR A 5 5.98 -0.09 7.15
C TYR A 5 4.67 -0.38 6.41
N PHE A 6 4.28 0.59 5.62
CA PHE A 6 3.07 0.53 4.80
C PHE A 6 3.47 0.33 3.34
N LEU A 7 2.75 -0.54 2.65
CA LEU A 7 2.98 -0.82 1.22
C LEU A 7 1.84 -0.23 0.40
N ASP A 8 2.17 0.70 -0.50
CA ASP A 8 1.17 1.30 -1.40
C ASP A 8 0.78 0.32 -2.51
N THR A 9 -0.32 0.61 -3.17
CA THR A 9 -0.98 -0.27 -4.14
C THR A 9 -0.07 -0.77 -5.26
N ASN A 10 0.75 0.09 -5.84
CA ASN A 10 1.58 -0.27 -6.99
C ASN A 10 2.56 -1.40 -6.71
N ILE A 11 2.98 -1.55 -5.46
CA ILE A 11 3.88 -2.63 -5.07
C ILE A 11 3.22 -3.98 -5.36
N PHE A 12 1.93 -4.12 -5.05
CA PHE A 12 1.19 -5.35 -5.35
C PHE A 12 0.94 -5.52 -6.84
N VAL A 13 0.65 -4.45 -7.56
CA VAL A 13 0.48 -4.48 -9.01
C VAL A 13 1.74 -4.99 -9.71
N TYR A 14 2.90 -4.51 -9.29
CA TYR A 14 4.18 -4.93 -9.90
C TYR A 14 4.49 -6.42 -9.66
N THR A 15 3.93 -7.06 -8.64
CA THR A 15 4.14 -8.51 -8.44
C THR A 15 3.57 -9.33 -9.62
N PHE A 16 2.64 -8.77 -10.40
CA PHE A 16 2.04 -9.42 -11.57
C PHE A 16 2.57 -8.89 -12.90
N THR A 17 3.44 -7.88 -12.89
CA THR A 17 3.85 -7.18 -14.11
C THR A 17 5.27 -7.56 -14.52
N SER A 18 5.40 -8.29 -15.62
CA SER A 18 6.69 -8.68 -16.17
C SER A 18 7.35 -7.57 -17.03
N ALA A 19 6.61 -6.51 -17.34
CA ALA A 19 7.11 -5.38 -18.15
C ALA A 19 8.25 -4.62 -17.46
N PHE A 20 8.33 -4.68 -16.13
CA PHE A 20 9.37 -4.02 -15.33
C PHE A 20 10.03 -5.06 -14.40
N PRO A 21 10.95 -5.90 -14.91
CA PRO A 21 11.48 -7.02 -14.13
C PRO A 21 12.15 -6.65 -12.81
N ALA A 22 12.87 -5.53 -12.77
CA ALA A 22 13.53 -5.07 -11.54
C ALA A 22 12.49 -4.67 -10.48
N LYS A 23 11.42 -3.97 -10.88
CA LYS A 23 10.34 -3.58 -9.98
C LYS A 23 9.55 -4.80 -9.50
N GLN A 24 9.32 -5.76 -10.39
CA GLN A 24 8.63 -7.01 -10.03
C GLN A 24 9.43 -7.77 -8.97
N LYS A 25 10.74 -7.92 -9.17
CA LYS A 25 11.61 -8.62 -8.22
C LYS A 25 11.61 -7.94 -6.85
N LYS A 26 11.74 -6.61 -6.84
CA LYS A 26 11.74 -5.83 -5.60
C LYS A 26 10.39 -5.92 -4.88
N SER A 27 9.30 -5.85 -5.63
CA SER A 27 7.95 -5.94 -5.08
C SER A 27 7.66 -7.31 -4.49
N LEU A 28 8.04 -8.39 -5.18
CA LEU A 28 7.91 -9.74 -4.64
C LEU A 28 8.67 -9.90 -3.33
N ALA A 29 9.88 -9.35 -3.24
CA ALA A 29 10.68 -9.39 -2.03
C ALA A 29 10.00 -8.63 -0.88
N LEU A 30 9.51 -7.43 -1.15
CA LEU A 30 8.83 -6.61 -0.12
C LEU A 30 7.56 -7.27 0.41
N VAL A 31 6.72 -7.79 -0.47
CA VAL A 31 5.48 -8.45 -0.08
C VAL A 31 5.77 -9.73 0.70
N GLY A 32 6.73 -10.53 0.23
CA GLY A 32 7.15 -11.75 0.93
C GLY A 32 7.66 -11.46 2.33
N GLU A 33 8.51 -10.44 2.47
CA GLU A 33 9.05 -10.00 3.75
C GLU A 33 7.94 -9.50 4.69
N ALA A 34 6.98 -8.74 4.16
CA ALA A 34 5.86 -8.23 4.94
C ALA A 34 5.02 -9.37 5.54
N LEU A 35 4.75 -10.41 4.75
CA LEU A 35 4.01 -11.58 5.21
C LEU A 35 4.78 -12.39 6.23
N GLU A 36 6.08 -12.56 6.01
CA GLU A 36 6.95 -13.40 6.83
C GLU A 36 7.25 -12.75 8.19
N GLU A 37 7.63 -11.48 8.18
CA GLU A 37 8.06 -10.76 9.38
C GLU A 37 6.91 -10.13 10.17
N GLY A 38 5.77 -9.91 9.54
CA GLY A 38 4.60 -9.29 10.18
C GLY A 38 4.74 -7.80 10.46
N SER A 39 5.74 -7.13 9.88
CA SER A 39 5.97 -5.68 10.06
C SER A 39 5.32 -4.83 8.97
N GLY A 40 4.91 -5.43 7.87
CA GLY A 40 4.23 -4.75 6.78
C GLY A 40 2.72 -4.71 7.01
N VAL A 41 2.10 -3.59 6.65
CA VAL A 41 0.65 -3.42 6.78
C VAL A 41 0.11 -2.65 5.59
N ILE A 42 -1.14 -2.93 5.25
CA ILE A 42 -1.88 -2.20 4.23
C ILE A 42 -3.25 -1.79 4.79
N SER A 43 -3.93 -0.94 4.04
CA SER A 43 -5.27 -0.48 4.40
C SER A 43 -6.33 -1.04 3.46
N PHE A 44 -7.59 -0.86 3.85
CA PHE A 44 -8.75 -1.15 3.01
C PHE A 44 -8.65 -0.53 1.60
N GLN A 45 -8.08 0.68 1.51
CA GLN A 45 -7.92 1.38 0.23
C GLN A 45 -7.00 0.63 -0.71
N VAL A 46 -5.87 0.11 -0.21
CA VAL A 46 -4.93 -0.68 -1.01
C VAL A 46 -5.62 -1.93 -1.53
N VAL A 47 -6.40 -2.61 -0.69
CA VAL A 47 -7.18 -3.77 -1.11
C VAL A 47 -8.13 -3.41 -2.25
N GLN A 48 -8.88 -2.32 -2.10
CA GLN A 48 -9.84 -1.86 -3.11
C GLN A 48 -9.15 -1.48 -4.42
N GLU A 49 -8.09 -0.69 -4.34
CA GLU A 49 -7.36 -0.23 -5.52
C GLU A 49 -6.70 -1.38 -6.27
N PHE A 50 -6.07 -2.30 -5.54
CA PHE A 50 -5.44 -3.46 -6.17
C PHE A 50 -6.46 -4.33 -6.89
N LEU A 51 -7.55 -4.69 -6.22
CA LEU A 51 -8.58 -5.55 -6.81
C LEU A 51 -9.22 -4.88 -8.04
N ASN A 52 -9.45 -3.57 -7.98
CA ASN A 52 -9.99 -2.86 -9.13
C ASN A 52 -9.05 -2.92 -10.34
N VAL A 53 -7.75 -2.77 -10.12
CA VAL A 53 -6.75 -2.89 -11.19
C VAL A 53 -6.65 -4.32 -11.70
N ALA A 54 -6.56 -5.29 -10.80
CA ALA A 54 -6.35 -6.70 -11.17
C ALA A 54 -7.54 -7.30 -11.92
N LEU A 55 -8.76 -6.90 -11.56
CA LEU A 55 -9.97 -7.44 -12.19
C LEU A 55 -10.32 -6.76 -13.51
N TYR A 56 -9.95 -5.48 -13.68
CA TYR A 56 -10.44 -4.69 -14.81
C TYR A 56 -9.36 -4.08 -15.69
N LYS A 57 -8.14 -3.88 -15.18
CA LYS A 57 -7.09 -3.14 -15.90
C LYS A 57 -5.87 -3.96 -16.28
N PHE A 58 -5.68 -5.13 -15.72
CA PHE A 58 -4.58 -6.01 -16.15
C PHE A 58 -4.83 -6.45 -17.59
N GLU A 59 -3.77 -6.58 -18.37
CA GLU A 59 -3.84 -7.12 -19.73
C GLU A 59 -4.52 -8.49 -19.72
N LYS A 60 -4.19 -9.30 -18.70
CA LYS A 60 -4.87 -10.57 -18.44
C LYS A 60 -5.52 -10.49 -17.05
N PRO A 61 -6.79 -10.08 -16.97
CA PRO A 61 -7.46 -9.94 -15.68
C PRO A 61 -7.45 -11.23 -14.86
N LEU A 62 -7.38 -11.08 -13.54
CA LEU A 62 -7.44 -12.23 -12.64
C LEU A 62 -8.84 -12.88 -12.71
N SER A 63 -8.86 -14.21 -12.70
CA SER A 63 -10.10 -14.98 -12.56
C SER A 63 -10.68 -14.79 -11.16
N TRP A 64 -11.91 -15.28 -10.96
CA TRP A 64 -12.52 -15.30 -9.63
C TRP A 64 -11.65 -16.06 -8.64
N GLU A 65 -11.19 -17.24 -9.00
CA GLU A 65 -10.35 -18.08 -8.14
C GLU A 65 -9.03 -17.42 -7.82
N GLU A 66 -8.36 -16.83 -8.81
CA GLU A 66 -7.08 -16.16 -8.63
C GLU A 66 -7.22 -14.93 -7.70
N SER A 67 -8.25 -14.12 -7.91
CA SER A 67 -8.48 -12.92 -7.10
C SER A 67 -8.85 -13.28 -5.66
N HIS A 68 -9.69 -14.31 -5.48
CA HIS A 68 -10.09 -14.79 -4.17
C HIS A 68 -8.88 -15.35 -3.40
N GLN A 69 -8.06 -16.16 -4.07
CA GLN A 69 -6.85 -16.73 -3.46
C GLN A 69 -5.86 -15.64 -3.05
N TYR A 70 -5.63 -14.67 -3.93
CA TYR A 70 -4.72 -13.57 -3.63
C TYR A 70 -5.22 -12.72 -2.46
N PHE A 71 -6.53 -12.47 -2.42
CA PHE A 71 -7.12 -11.76 -1.30
C PHE A 71 -6.90 -12.52 0.02
N GLU A 72 -7.23 -13.81 0.05
CA GLU A 72 -7.15 -14.61 1.29
C GLU A 72 -5.70 -14.81 1.76
N GLU A 73 -4.76 -15.01 0.85
CA GLU A 73 -3.38 -15.37 1.20
C GLU A 73 -2.46 -14.17 1.36
N ILE A 74 -2.73 -13.05 0.68
CA ILE A 74 -1.84 -11.90 0.64
C ILE A 74 -2.48 -10.66 1.25
N LEU A 75 -3.61 -10.22 0.71
CA LEU A 75 -4.18 -8.93 1.08
C LEU A 75 -4.81 -8.94 2.48
N ALA A 76 -5.64 -9.94 2.77
CA ALA A 76 -6.33 -10.02 4.05
C ALA A 76 -5.37 -10.12 5.24
N PRO A 77 -4.32 -10.98 5.20
CA PRO A 77 -3.35 -11.02 6.29
C PRO A 77 -2.60 -9.71 6.53
N LEU A 78 -2.37 -8.92 5.49
CA LEU A 78 -1.66 -7.64 5.60
C LEU A 78 -2.57 -6.48 5.97
N CYS A 79 -3.88 -6.59 5.71
CA CYS A 79 -4.81 -5.47 5.94
C CYS A 79 -5.12 -5.31 7.42
N GLY A 80 -4.63 -4.21 7.99
CA GLY A 80 -4.83 -3.89 9.40
C GLY A 80 -5.45 -2.53 9.65
N ILE A 81 -5.73 -1.74 8.61
CA ILE A 81 -6.32 -0.42 8.75
C ILE A 81 -7.64 -0.37 7.99
N TYR A 82 -8.71 0.02 8.69
CA TYR A 82 -10.07 0.10 8.17
C TYR A 82 -10.62 1.51 8.32
N PRO A 83 -11.62 1.90 7.51
CA PRO A 83 -12.13 3.27 7.55
C PRO A 83 -12.96 3.51 8.80
N ASP A 84 -12.78 4.70 9.38
CA ASP A 84 -13.64 5.25 10.40
C ASP A 84 -13.63 6.78 10.27
N GLN A 85 -14.43 7.45 11.08
CA GLN A 85 -14.54 8.91 10.99
C GLN A 85 -13.23 9.61 11.32
N ASP A 86 -12.48 9.11 12.30
CA ASP A 86 -11.21 9.70 12.70
C ASP A 86 -10.15 9.60 11.61
N LEU A 87 -10.15 8.49 10.87
CA LEU A 87 -9.25 8.33 9.73
C LEU A 87 -9.52 9.39 8.66
N TYR A 88 -10.79 9.66 8.36
CA TYR A 88 -11.15 10.68 7.38
C TYR A 88 -10.79 12.09 7.86
N ARG A 89 -10.97 12.39 9.15
CA ARG A 89 -10.54 13.67 9.71
C ARG A 89 -9.03 13.85 9.59
N LYS A 90 -8.27 12.80 9.86
CA LYS A 90 -6.82 12.80 9.70
C LYS A 90 -6.42 13.00 8.24
N ALA A 91 -7.08 12.32 7.31
CA ALA A 91 -6.82 12.47 5.88
C ALA A 91 -7.08 13.90 5.39
N LEU A 92 -8.16 14.51 5.85
CA LEU A 92 -8.47 15.90 5.51
C LEU A 92 -7.42 16.86 6.05
N ARG A 93 -6.93 16.65 7.26
CA ARG A 93 -5.85 17.45 7.84
C ARG A 93 -4.56 17.30 7.04
N ILE A 94 -4.17 16.06 6.69
CA ILE A 94 -2.98 15.81 5.89
C ILE A 94 -3.10 16.51 4.53
N ARG A 95 -4.26 16.43 3.88
CA ARG A 95 -4.50 17.12 2.62
C ARG A 95 -4.29 18.63 2.77
N HIS A 96 -4.82 19.22 3.82
CA HIS A 96 -4.67 20.65 4.10
C HIS A 96 -3.19 21.03 4.29
N GLU A 97 -2.46 20.25 5.06
CA GLU A 97 -1.07 20.54 5.40
C GLU A 97 -0.10 20.26 4.26
N THR A 98 -0.35 19.25 3.44
CA THR A 98 0.59 18.81 2.39
C THR A 98 0.23 19.28 0.98
N GLY A 99 -1.05 19.54 0.74
CA GLY A 99 -1.52 19.77 -0.61
C GLY A 99 -1.71 18.51 -1.44
N TYR A 100 -1.54 17.34 -0.86
CA TYR A 100 -1.76 16.07 -1.55
C TYR A 100 -3.23 15.91 -1.93
N ARG A 101 -3.48 15.12 -2.97
CA ARG A 101 -4.84 14.71 -3.33
C ARG A 101 -5.44 13.88 -2.21
N PHE A 102 -6.79 13.81 -2.16
CA PHE A 102 -7.48 13.15 -1.06
C PHE A 102 -7.07 11.69 -0.88
N TYR A 103 -7.03 10.90 -1.95
CA TYR A 103 -6.67 9.48 -1.83
C TYR A 103 -5.22 9.28 -1.42
N ASP A 104 -4.30 10.13 -1.85
CA ASP A 104 -2.91 10.11 -1.39
C ASP A 104 -2.82 10.49 0.09
N SER A 105 -3.61 11.48 0.51
CA SER A 105 -3.70 11.88 1.92
C SER A 105 -4.28 10.76 2.78
N LEU A 106 -5.22 9.99 2.23
CA LEU A 106 -5.82 8.86 2.92
C LEU A 106 -4.82 7.72 3.10
N ILE A 107 -3.94 7.47 2.13
CA ILE A 107 -2.83 6.53 2.25
C ILE A 107 -1.88 6.96 3.37
N VAL A 108 -1.47 8.23 3.39
CA VAL A 108 -0.59 8.76 4.44
C VAL A 108 -1.26 8.64 5.81
N ALA A 109 -2.52 9.03 5.92
CA ALA A 109 -3.28 8.92 7.17
C ALA A 109 -3.38 7.49 7.66
N SER A 110 -3.60 6.55 6.74
CA SER A 110 -3.67 5.11 7.06
C SER A 110 -2.33 4.59 7.58
N ALA A 111 -1.23 4.97 6.95
CA ALA A 111 0.11 4.59 7.40
C ALA A 111 0.39 5.11 8.80
N LEU A 112 0.03 6.36 9.09
CA LEU A 112 0.17 6.95 10.43
C LEU A 112 -0.69 6.22 11.45
N GLU A 113 -1.94 5.92 11.10
CA GLU A 113 -2.88 5.21 11.97
C GLU A 113 -2.37 3.81 12.31
N GLY A 114 -1.70 3.16 11.37
CA GLY A 114 -1.08 1.85 11.57
C GLY A 114 0.21 1.88 12.39
N GLY A 115 0.66 3.04 12.81
CA GLY A 115 1.91 3.18 13.56
C GLY A 115 3.16 2.99 12.73
N CYS A 116 3.05 3.18 11.41
CA CYS A 116 4.16 2.96 10.50
C CYS A 116 5.19 4.08 10.59
N LYS A 117 6.46 3.72 10.39
CA LYS A 117 7.57 4.67 10.29
C LYS A 117 7.98 4.92 8.84
N ILE A 118 7.62 4.01 7.95
CA ILE A 118 7.96 4.06 6.53
C ILE A 118 6.69 3.82 5.71
N LEU A 119 6.53 4.63 4.67
CA LEU A 119 5.52 4.42 3.62
C LEU A 119 6.28 4.18 2.32
N TYR A 120 6.22 2.95 1.81
CA TYR A 120 6.77 2.65 0.50
C TYR A 120 5.75 3.01 -0.57
N SER A 121 6.08 4.01 -1.37
CA SER A 121 5.22 4.50 -2.45
C SER A 121 6.07 5.05 -3.59
N GLU A 122 5.71 4.70 -4.80
CA GLU A 122 6.32 5.25 -6.00
C GLU A 122 5.74 6.61 -6.38
N ASP A 123 4.47 6.83 -6.05
CA ASP A 123 3.70 7.99 -6.51
C ASP A 123 3.88 9.24 -5.65
N LEU A 124 4.29 9.07 -4.39
CA LEU A 124 4.47 10.19 -3.47
C LEU A 124 5.92 10.66 -3.45
N GLN A 125 6.15 11.85 -2.92
CA GLN A 125 7.47 12.48 -2.92
C GLN A 125 8.47 11.70 -2.07
N ASP A 126 9.47 11.10 -2.72
CA ASP A 126 10.53 10.34 -2.05
C ASP A 126 11.31 11.23 -1.09
N GLY A 127 11.57 10.71 0.09
CA GLY A 127 12.34 11.39 1.12
C GLY A 127 11.55 12.35 1.99
N ARG A 128 10.28 12.60 1.71
CA ARG A 128 9.46 13.49 2.53
C ARG A 128 9.09 12.83 3.85
N LYS A 129 9.09 13.62 4.91
CA LYS A 129 8.63 13.18 6.24
C LYS A 129 7.37 13.92 6.62
N ILE A 130 6.39 13.16 7.12
CA ILE A 130 5.10 13.68 7.58
C ILE A 130 4.82 13.06 8.94
N GLU A 131 4.84 13.86 10.00
CA GLU A 131 4.54 13.42 11.38
C GLU A 131 5.31 12.15 11.79
N GLY A 132 6.57 12.06 11.42
CA GLY A 132 7.43 10.91 11.73
C GLY A 132 7.39 9.78 10.73
N LEU A 133 6.50 9.85 9.75
CA LEU A 133 6.43 8.88 8.66
C LEU A 133 7.38 9.30 7.53
N SER A 134 8.30 8.42 7.16
CA SER A 134 9.21 8.65 6.03
C SER A 134 8.64 8.02 4.77
N ILE A 135 8.48 8.81 3.71
CA ILE A 135 8.05 8.31 2.42
C ILE A 135 9.29 7.87 1.64
N LYS A 136 9.27 6.65 1.13
CA LYS A 136 10.40 6.08 0.37
C LYS A 136 9.90 5.42 -0.90
N ASN A 137 10.52 5.76 -2.02
CA ASN A 137 10.35 5.00 -3.26
C ASN A 137 11.24 3.76 -3.15
N PRO A 138 10.69 2.53 -3.17
CA PRO A 138 11.48 1.32 -2.99
C PRO A 138 12.26 0.92 -4.25
N PHE A 139 11.96 1.56 -5.37
CA PHE A 139 12.53 1.26 -6.68
C PHE A 139 13.64 2.26 -7.05
#